data_847cdf9bbe0938372fbde53f8fe2b161
#
_entry.id   847cdf9bbe0938372fbde53f8fe2b161
#
_cell.length_a   1.000
_cell.length_b   1.000
_cell.length_c   1.000
_cell.angle_alpha   90.00
_cell.angle_beta   90.00
_cell.angle_gamma   90.00
#
_symmetry.space_group_name_H-M   'P 1'
#
loop_
_entity.id
_entity.type
_entity.pdbx_description
1 polymer ?
#
loop_
_entity_poly.entity_id
_entity_poly.type
_entity_poly.pdbx_seq_one_letter_code
_entity_poly.pdbx_strand_id
1 'polypeptide(L)'
;MRELSVFVDESGNPGEDAKYYLLALVLHDQSEDVFEHIGRYENTLLQRGLRDIPLHMNPLMRANENYKGMTTQERNKLLTCFSTFAWKCPFSYDVLAYRKAHFHSDDELFFKMKKDLILLLFDKLELLQAYDAVKIYYDDGQGMVTETIHAAFEYALGKQAIIYRDCDPVHFRLQQIADFICEIELAAIKYEANEVGRTEKIFFGTHRDFKKNYLKKLRKKRFR
;
A
#
# COMPACT_ATOMS: atom_id res chain seq x y z
N MET A 1 5.81 -17.09 -20.24
CA MET A 1 5.95 -17.12 -18.76
C MET A 1 5.06 -16.05 -18.19
N ARG A 2 4.06 -16.42 -17.40
CA ARG A 2 3.19 -15.44 -16.71
C ARG A 2 3.82 -15.09 -15.37
N GLU A 3 3.95 -13.83 -15.09
CA GLU A 3 4.58 -13.34 -13.87
C GLU A 3 3.62 -12.43 -13.10
N LEU A 4 3.54 -12.63 -11.79
CA LEU A 4 2.80 -11.77 -10.87
C LEU A 4 3.79 -10.93 -10.07
N SER A 5 3.58 -9.63 -10.02
CA SER A 5 4.26 -8.75 -9.07
C SER A 5 3.40 -8.53 -7.84
N VAL A 6 4.00 -8.67 -6.66
CA VAL A 6 3.38 -8.36 -5.37
C VAL A 6 4.22 -7.28 -4.71
N PHE A 7 3.67 -6.08 -4.60
CA PHE A 7 4.30 -4.97 -3.88
C PHE A 7 3.74 -4.92 -2.48
N VAL A 8 4.61 -4.90 -1.50
CA VAL A 8 4.24 -4.93 -0.08
C VAL A 8 4.69 -3.65 0.59
N ASP A 9 3.82 -3.08 1.39
CA ASP A 9 4.12 -1.92 2.22
C ASP A 9 3.39 -2.03 3.57
N GLU A 10 3.93 -1.39 4.60
CA GLU A 10 3.33 -1.36 5.92
C GLU A 10 3.08 0.06 6.44
N SER A 11 2.16 0.17 7.37
CA SER A 11 1.89 1.40 8.11
C SER A 11 1.81 1.12 9.60
N GLY A 12 2.48 1.96 10.37
CA GLY A 12 2.65 1.82 11.81
C GLY A 12 4.02 1.26 12.18
N ASN A 13 4.61 1.78 13.27
CA ASN A 13 5.88 1.27 13.78
C ASN A 13 5.64 0.29 14.94
N PRO A 14 6.35 -0.85 15.00
CA PRO A 14 6.43 -1.64 16.21
C PRO A 14 6.99 -0.80 17.36
N GLY A 15 6.49 -0.99 18.56
CA GLY A 15 7.04 -0.32 19.77
C GLY A 15 6.66 1.15 19.96
N GLU A 16 5.99 1.82 19.00
CA GLU A 16 5.60 3.24 19.11
C GLU A 16 4.09 3.44 19.40
N ASP A 17 3.72 4.71 19.64
CA ASP A 17 2.33 5.17 19.94
C ASP A 17 1.30 4.92 18.83
N ALA A 18 1.69 4.29 17.73
CA ALA A 18 0.76 3.94 16.66
C ALA A 18 -0.23 2.88 17.14
N LYS A 19 -1.52 3.22 17.13
CA LYS A 19 -2.61 2.32 17.57
C LYS A 19 -2.83 1.13 16.66
N TYR A 20 -2.49 1.27 15.40
CA TYR A 20 -2.75 0.28 14.35
C TYR A 20 -1.47 -0.09 13.62
N TYR A 21 -1.43 -1.31 13.14
CA TYR A 21 -0.42 -1.82 12.22
C TYR A 21 -1.12 -2.42 11.00
N LEU A 22 -0.70 -2.04 9.81
CA LEU A 22 -1.26 -2.52 8.56
C LEU A 22 -0.16 -3.09 7.68
N LEU A 23 -0.50 -4.11 6.91
CA LEU A 23 0.33 -4.66 5.83
C LEU A 23 -0.55 -4.71 4.57
N ALA A 24 -0.18 -3.97 3.53
CA ALA A 24 -0.84 -3.97 2.24
C ALA A 24 -0.06 -4.80 1.22
N LEU A 25 -0.81 -5.54 0.41
CA LEU A 25 -0.27 -6.30 -0.73
C LEU A 25 -0.96 -5.81 -2.00
N VAL A 26 -0.19 -5.34 -2.95
CA VAL A 26 -0.65 -4.93 -4.29
C VAL A 26 -0.21 -5.98 -5.29
N LEU A 27 -1.17 -6.62 -5.94
CA LEU A 27 -0.95 -7.68 -6.92
C LEU A 27 -1.16 -7.13 -8.33
N HIS A 28 -0.18 -7.33 -9.20
CA HIS A 28 -0.21 -6.89 -10.58
C HIS A 28 0.26 -8.00 -11.53
N ASP A 29 -0.61 -8.38 -12.48
CA ASP A 29 -0.24 -9.29 -13.58
C ASP A 29 0.67 -8.52 -14.55
N GLN A 30 1.91 -8.97 -14.72
CA GLN A 30 2.89 -8.28 -15.57
C GLN A 30 2.52 -8.31 -17.08
N SER A 31 1.49 -9.06 -17.47
CA SER A 31 0.95 -8.99 -18.83
C SER A 31 0.09 -7.75 -19.07
N GLU A 32 -0.37 -7.08 -18.02
CA GLU A 32 -1.14 -5.84 -18.10
C GLU A 32 -0.20 -4.62 -18.16
N ASP A 33 -0.41 -3.74 -19.13
CA ASP A 33 0.44 -2.56 -19.31
C ASP A 33 0.14 -1.47 -18.28
N VAL A 34 1.16 -1.10 -17.50
CA VAL A 34 1.11 0.02 -16.57
C VAL A 34 1.75 1.30 -17.14
N PHE A 35 2.57 1.20 -18.18
CA PHE A 35 3.35 2.32 -18.71
C PHE A 35 2.48 3.43 -19.27
N GLU A 36 1.36 3.08 -19.94
CA GLU A 36 0.40 4.06 -20.41
C GLU A 36 -0.22 4.86 -19.25
N HIS A 37 -0.56 4.18 -18.15
CA HIS A 37 -1.12 4.82 -16.95
C HIS A 37 -0.10 5.73 -16.27
N ILE A 38 1.16 5.28 -16.18
CA ILE A 38 2.28 6.07 -15.63
C ILE A 38 2.50 7.32 -16.49
N GLY A 39 2.64 7.18 -17.81
CA GLY A 39 2.85 8.30 -18.71
C GLY A 39 1.70 9.34 -18.64
N ARG A 40 0.46 8.90 -18.52
CA ARG A 40 -0.69 9.81 -18.32
C ARG A 40 -0.62 10.55 -16.99
N TYR A 41 -0.17 9.88 -15.93
CA TYR A 41 0.03 10.49 -14.62
C TYR A 41 1.12 11.56 -14.66
N GLU A 42 2.28 11.24 -15.21
CA GLU A 42 3.42 12.16 -15.34
C GLU A 42 3.07 13.38 -16.22
N ASN A 43 2.39 13.16 -17.34
CA ASN A 43 1.88 14.25 -18.17
C ASN A 43 0.86 15.14 -17.40
N THR A 44 0.04 14.55 -16.55
CA THR A 44 -0.91 15.32 -15.71
C THR A 44 -0.18 16.19 -14.70
N LEU A 45 0.90 15.69 -14.09
CA LEU A 45 1.74 16.48 -13.18
C LEU A 45 2.37 17.66 -13.93
N LEU A 46 2.99 17.40 -15.09
CA LEU A 46 3.61 18.43 -15.93
C LEU A 46 2.61 19.53 -16.33
N GLN A 47 1.45 19.17 -16.85
CA GLN A 47 0.40 20.11 -17.24
C GLN A 47 -0.11 20.98 -16.08
N ARG A 48 -0.02 20.47 -14.84
CA ARG A 48 -0.44 21.20 -13.63
C ARG A 48 0.70 21.97 -12.97
N GLY A 49 1.90 21.97 -13.55
CA GLY A 49 3.10 22.58 -12.98
C GLY A 49 3.52 21.95 -11.64
N LEU A 50 3.20 20.67 -11.45
CA LEU A 50 3.58 19.92 -10.25
C LEU A 50 4.87 19.16 -10.48
N ARG A 51 5.71 19.11 -9.46
CA ARG A 51 6.92 18.27 -9.48
C ARG A 51 6.54 16.80 -9.44
N ASP A 52 7.25 15.97 -10.17
CA ASP A 52 7.16 14.52 -10.06
C ASP A 52 7.97 14.07 -8.84
N ILE A 53 7.29 13.96 -7.71
CA ILE A 53 7.84 13.48 -6.45
C ILE A 53 7.24 12.09 -6.22
N PRO A 54 8.07 11.05 -5.97
CA PRO A 54 7.56 9.75 -5.57
C PRO A 54 6.60 9.89 -4.40
N LEU A 55 5.39 9.34 -4.53
CA LEU A 55 4.39 9.47 -3.48
C LEU A 55 4.86 8.73 -2.24
N HIS A 56 4.84 9.45 -1.13
CA HIS A 56 4.98 8.91 0.22
C HIS A 56 3.96 9.61 1.11
N MET A 57 2.93 8.88 1.52
CA MET A 57 1.70 9.45 2.08
C MET A 57 1.92 10.18 3.40
N ASN A 58 2.67 9.59 4.33
CA ASN A 58 2.93 10.22 5.63
C ASN A 58 3.73 11.53 5.49
N PRO A 59 4.87 11.60 4.79
CA PRO A 59 5.57 12.86 4.49
C PRO A 59 4.71 13.87 3.72
N LEU A 60 3.94 13.44 2.73
CA LEU A 60 3.03 14.32 1.98
C LEU A 60 2.01 14.98 2.92
N MET A 61 1.38 14.21 3.79
CA MET A 61 0.35 14.74 4.70
C MET A 61 0.94 15.65 5.77
N ARG A 62 2.18 15.39 6.23
CA ARG A 62 2.87 16.15 7.30
C ARG A 62 3.78 17.28 6.81
N ALA A 63 3.95 17.46 5.50
CA ALA A 63 4.88 18.41 4.89
C ALA A 63 6.35 18.17 5.27
N ASN A 64 6.76 16.93 5.33
CA ASN A 64 8.12 16.49 5.63
C ASN A 64 8.88 16.11 4.36
N GLU A 65 10.18 15.85 4.47
CA GLU A 65 11.04 15.34 3.39
C GLU A 65 10.90 16.15 2.09
N ASN A 66 10.61 15.48 0.99
CA ASN A 66 10.47 16.08 -0.35
C ASN A 66 9.28 17.05 -0.47
N TYR A 67 8.37 17.07 0.50
CA TYR A 67 7.20 17.95 0.55
C TYR A 67 7.40 19.17 1.45
N LYS A 68 8.59 19.33 2.05
CA LYS A 68 8.93 20.49 2.89
C LYS A 68 8.82 21.79 2.09
N GLY A 69 8.12 22.76 2.63
CA GLY A 69 7.88 24.05 1.98
C GLY A 69 6.71 24.07 1.00
N MET A 70 6.10 22.93 0.69
CA MET A 70 4.89 22.90 -0.14
C MET A 70 3.66 23.31 0.65
N THR A 71 2.79 24.08 0.02
CA THR A 71 1.49 24.43 0.59
C THR A 71 0.58 23.21 0.69
N THR A 72 -0.40 23.25 1.58
CA THR A 72 -1.42 22.19 1.67
C THR A 72 -2.17 22.02 0.35
N GLN A 73 -2.39 23.10 -0.40
CA GLN A 73 -3.08 23.04 -1.69
C GLN A 73 -2.26 22.27 -2.74
N GLU A 74 -0.95 22.50 -2.82
CA GLU A 74 -0.06 21.78 -3.74
C GLU A 74 -0.02 20.28 -3.39
N ARG A 75 0.11 19.94 -2.12
CA ARG A 75 0.12 18.55 -1.64
C ARG A 75 -1.21 17.85 -1.91
N ASN A 76 -2.36 18.54 -1.74
CA ASN A 76 -3.67 18.01 -2.12
C ASN A 76 -3.81 17.81 -3.63
N LYS A 77 -3.22 18.67 -4.47
CA LYS A 77 -3.19 18.48 -5.92
C LYS A 77 -2.39 17.23 -6.29
N LEU A 78 -1.21 17.02 -5.67
CA LEU A 78 -0.40 15.81 -5.86
C LEU A 78 -1.20 14.55 -5.49
N LEU A 79 -1.81 14.53 -4.30
CA LEU A 79 -2.64 13.42 -3.85
C LEU A 79 -3.80 13.14 -4.81
N THR A 80 -4.44 14.18 -5.34
CA THR A 80 -5.55 14.03 -6.30
C THR A 80 -5.07 13.43 -7.62
N CYS A 81 -3.92 13.87 -8.13
CA CYS A 81 -3.32 13.31 -9.34
C CYS A 81 -2.97 11.83 -9.14
N PHE A 82 -2.30 11.52 -8.04
CA PHE A 82 -1.91 10.15 -7.72
C PHE A 82 -3.12 9.24 -7.49
N SER A 83 -4.11 9.69 -6.74
CA SER A 83 -5.34 8.92 -6.53
C SER A 83 -6.02 8.58 -7.87
N THR A 84 -6.04 9.54 -8.81
CA THR A 84 -6.61 9.31 -10.14
C THR A 84 -5.84 8.27 -10.93
N PHE A 85 -4.51 8.28 -10.83
CA PHE A 85 -3.63 7.26 -11.39
C PHE A 85 -3.92 5.89 -10.76
N ALA A 86 -3.89 5.78 -9.43
CA ALA A 86 -4.13 4.53 -8.72
C ALA A 86 -5.48 3.88 -9.07
N TRP A 87 -6.54 4.68 -9.24
CA TRP A 87 -7.85 4.13 -9.65
C TRP A 87 -7.89 3.56 -11.05
N LYS A 88 -7.04 4.02 -11.94
CA LYS A 88 -6.98 3.58 -13.34
C LYS A 88 -5.97 2.47 -13.57
N CYS A 89 -4.93 2.42 -12.75
CA CYS A 89 -3.85 1.43 -12.86
C CYS A 89 -4.40 0.00 -12.66
N PRO A 90 -3.99 -0.98 -13.47
CA PRO A 90 -4.44 -2.36 -13.34
C PRO A 90 -3.72 -3.05 -12.18
N PHE A 91 -4.41 -3.24 -11.08
CA PHE A 91 -3.97 -4.03 -9.92
C PHE A 91 -5.17 -4.49 -9.10
N SER A 92 -4.94 -5.50 -8.30
CA SER A 92 -5.78 -5.84 -7.15
C SER A 92 -4.99 -5.71 -5.85
N TYR A 93 -5.67 -5.63 -4.71
CA TYR A 93 -4.98 -5.52 -3.43
C TYR A 93 -5.71 -6.24 -2.33
N ASP A 94 -4.96 -6.57 -1.29
CA ASP A 94 -5.52 -6.92 0.01
C ASP A 94 -4.74 -6.22 1.14
N VAL A 95 -5.32 -6.18 2.33
CA VAL A 95 -4.71 -5.54 3.49
C VAL A 95 -5.03 -6.32 4.76
N LEU A 96 -4.00 -6.59 5.54
CA LEU A 96 -4.10 -7.07 6.92
C LEU A 96 -4.00 -5.86 7.85
N ALA A 97 -4.90 -5.76 8.82
CA ALA A 97 -4.94 -4.62 9.73
C ALA A 97 -5.12 -5.10 11.18
N TYR A 98 -4.30 -4.57 12.07
CA TYR A 98 -4.24 -4.97 13.47
C TYR A 98 -4.35 -3.75 14.38
N ARG A 99 -5.11 -3.90 15.47
CA ARG A 99 -5.09 -2.94 16.57
C ARG A 99 -4.05 -3.41 17.58
N LYS A 100 -2.97 -2.64 17.75
CA LYS A 100 -1.81 -3.05 18.58
C LYS A 100 -2.20 -3.36 20.03
N ALA A 101 -3.19 -2.67 20.58
CA ALA A 101 -3.69 -2.93 21.93
C ALA A 101 -4.28 -4.34 22.16
N HIS A 102 -4.46 -5.13 21.11
CA HIS A 102 -4.91 -6.53 21.22
C HIS A 102 -3.76 -7.52 21.42
N PHE A 103 -2.51 -7.05 21.40
CA PHE A 103 -1.30 -7.86 21.49
C PHE A 103 -0.47 -7.42 22.68
N HIS A 104 0.17 -8.38 23.36
CA HIS A 104 1.04 -8.11 24.52
C HIS A 104 2.47 -7.77 24.11
N SER A 105 2.87 -8.12 22.88
CA SER A 105 4.20 -7.82 22.32
C SER A 105 4.14 -7.70 20.80
N ASP A 106 5.20 -7.13 20.22
CA ASP A 106 5.37 -7.09 18.77
C ASP A 106 5.54 -8.51 18.20
N ASP A 107 6.19 -9.42 18.93
CA ASP A 107 6.32 -10.83 18.52
C ASP A 107 4.95 -11.51 18.35
N GLU A 108 4.01 -11.25 19.25
CA GLU A 108 2.65 -11.78 19.15
C GLU A 108 1.93 -11.21 17.94
N LEU A 109 2.09 -9.90 17.68
CA LEU A 109 1.55 -9.24 16.51
C LEU A 109 2.09 -9.86 15.21
N PHE A 110 3.42 -10.02 15.10
CA PHE A 110 4.05 -10.57 13.90
C PHE A 110 3.74 -12.06 13.72
N PHE A 111 3.63 -12.82 14.78
CA PHE A 111 3.18 -14.21 14.71
C PHE A 111 1.76 -14.31 14.15
N LYS A 112 0.84 -13.45 14.63
CA LYS A 112 -0.52 -13.37 14.12
C LYS A 112 -0.55 -12.94 12.65
N MET A 113 0.24 -11.92 12.30
CA MET A 113 0.35 -11.41 10.94
C MET A 113 0.85 -12.49 9.98
N LYS A 114 1.89 -13.23 10.35
CA LYS A 114 2.39 -14.38 9.57
C LYS A 114 1.30 -15.40 9.31
N LYS A 115 0.55 -15.79 10.37
CA LYS A 115 -0.55 -16.73 10.23
C LYS A 115 -1.64 -16.24 9.29
N ASP A 116 -2.04 -14.97 9.44
CA ASP A 116 -3.09 -14.39 8.61
C ASP A 116 -2.64 -14.21 7.16
N LEU A 117 -1.36 -13.85 6.94
CA LEU A 117 -0.79 -13.77 5.61
C LEU A 117 -0.77 -15.15 4.92
N ILE A 118 -0.38 -16.20 5.64
CA ILE A 118 -0.44 -17.59 5.13
C ILE A 118 -1.89 -17.94 4.72
N LEU A 119 -2.86 -17.66 5.58
CA LEU A 119 -4.28 -17.93 5.28
C LEU A 119 -4.74 -17.16 4.05
N LEU A 120 -4.39 -15.87 3.95
CA LEU A 120 -4.70 -15.04 2.80
C LEU A 120 -4.12 -15.62 1.51
N LEU A 121 -2.86 -16.09 1.53
CA LEU A 121 -2.21 -16.69 0.38
C LEU A 121 -2.85 -18.02 -0.01
N PHE A 122 -3.29 -18.84 0.95
CA PHE A 122 -4.04 -20.06 0.67
C PHE A 122 -5.40 -19.80 0.07
N ASP A 123 -6.12 -18.77 0.55
CA ASP A 123 -7.39 -18.36 -0.05
C ASP A 123 -7.23 -17.90 -1.52
N LYS A 124 -6.03 -17.51 -1.92
CA LYS A 124 -5.66 -17.09 -3.28
C LYS A 124 -4.82 -18.09 -4.05
N LEU A 125 -4.65 -19.30 -3.52
CA LEU A 125 -3.68 -20.25 -4.04
C LEU A 125 -3.90 -20.59 -5.52
N GLU A 126 -5.15 -20.80 -5.94
CA GLU A 126 -5.48 -21.07 -7.35
C GLU A 126 -5.03 -19.95 -8.29
N LEU A 127 -5.23 -18.68 -7.85
CA LEU A 127 -4.74 -17.54 -8.61
C LEU A 127 -3.21 -17.53 -8.68
N LEU A 128 -2.55 -17.67 -7.53
CA LEU A 128 -1.09 -17.59 -7.44
C LEU A 128 -0.41 -18.69 -8.25
N GLN A 129 -0.98 -19.90 -8.26
CA GLN A 129 -0.51 -21.04 -9.05
C GLN A 129 -0.75 -20.90 -10.56
N ALA A 130 -1.55 -19.93 -11.00
CA ALA A 130 -1.72 -19.64 -12.42
C ALA A 130 -0.53 -18.86 -13.02
N TYR A 131 0.44 -18.46 -12.20
CA TYR A 131 1.67 -17.77 -12.60
C TYR A 131 2.87 -18.70 -12.49
N ASP A 132 3.79 -18.56 -13.44
CA ASP A 132 5.06 -19.32 -13.46
C ASP A 132 6.05 -18.79 -12.41
N ALA A 133 5.94 -17.49 -12.06
CA ALA A 133 6.74 -16.86 -11.02
C ALA A 133 5.96 -15.73 -10.32
N VAL A 134 6.19 -15.62 -9.01
CA VAL A 134 5.69 -14.51 -8.17
C VAL A 134 6.89 -13.68 -7.73
N LYS A 135 6.92 -12.42 -8.16
CA LYS A 135 7.96 -11.46 -7.78
C LYS A 135 7.47 -10.61 -6.61
N ILE A 136 8.16 -10.68 -5.49
CA ILE A 136 7.81 -9.93 -4.28
C ILE A 136 8.75 -8.75 -4.15
N TYR A 137 8.16 -7.56 -4.08
CA TYR A 137 8.82 -6.28 -3.95
C TYR A 137 8.51 -5.72 -2.56
N TYR A 138 9.55 -5.54 -1.77
CA TYR A 138 9.49 -4.95 -0.44
C TYR A 138 10.76 -4.15 -0.22
N ASP A 139 10.67 -3.01 0.47
CA ASP A 139 11.77 -2.05 0.64
C ASP A 139 12.68 -2.33 1.83
N ASP A 140 12.56 -3.51 2.44
CA ASP A 140 13.38 -3.97 3.57
C ASP A 140 13.31 -3.06 4.83
N GLY A 141 12.20 -2.34 5.00
CA GLY A 141 12.02 -1.38 6.08
C GLY A 141 12.13 -1.98 7.49
N GLN A 142 11.65 -3.21 7.69
CA GLN A 142 11.65 -3.88 9.00
C GLN A 142 11.99 -5.37 8.86
N GLY A 143 13.10 -5.80 9.47
CA GLY A 143 13.57 -7.19 9.37
C GLY A 143 12.54 -8.25 9.77
N MET A 144 11.73 -7.99 10.81
CA MET A 144 10.64 -8.91 11.23
C MET A 144 9.54 -9.02 10.19
N VAL A 145 9.27 -7.95 9.45
CA VAL A 145 8.27 -7.95 8.34
C VAL A 145 8.82 -8.74 7.17
N THR A 146 10.08 -8.51 6.80
CA THR A 146 10.79 -9.27 5.76
C THR A 146 10.74 -10.77 6.04
N GLU A 147 11.12 -11.19 7.25
CA GLU A 147 11.06 -12.59 7.67
C GLU A 147 9.64 -13.16 7.62
N THR A 148 8.65 -12.37 8.03
CA THR A 148 7.24 -12.76 8.01
C THR A 148 6.74 -12.99 6.58
N ILE A 149 7.05 -12.06 5.67
CA ILE A 149 6.68 -12.14 4.24
C ILE A 149 7.34 -13.37 3.61
N HIS A 150 8.67 -13.52 3.77
CA HIS A 150 9.41 -14.64 3.22
C HIS A 150 8.83 -15.97 3.71
N ALA A 151 8.69 -16.13 5.03
CA ALA A 151 8.18 -17.38 5.59
C ALA A 151 6.75 -17.71 5.13
N ALA A 152 5.88 -16.71 4.99
CA ALA A 152 4.50 -16.93 4.55
C ALA A 152 4.43 -17.33 3.08
N PHE A 153 5.11 -16.61 2.20
CA PHE A 153 5.13 -16.91 0.77
C PHE A 153 5.82 -18.25 0.46
N GLU A 154 6.97 -18.51 1.08
CA GLU A 154 7.67 -19.80 0.91
C GLU A 154 6.83 -20.98 1.39
N TYR A 155 6.07 -20.80 2.46
CA TYR A 155 5.18 -21.84 2.97
C TYR A 155 4.01 -22.10 2.00
N ALA A 156 3.44 -21.05 1.42
CA ALA A 156 2.28 -21.17 0.54
C ALA A 156 2.63 -21.63 -0.88
N LEU A 157 3.73 -21.15 -1.46
CA LEU A 157 4.06 -21.36 -2.89
C LEU A 157 5.30 -22.23 -3.13
N GLY A 158 6.14 -22.42 -2.12
CA GLY A 158 7.46 -23.05 -2.28
C GLY A 158 8.51 -22.09 -2.88
N LYS A 159 9.76 -22.27 -2.47
CA LYS A 159 10.87 -21.35 -2.81
C LYS A 159 11.13 -21.16 -4.31
N GLN A 160 10.84 -22.19 -5.12
CA GLN A 160 11.17 -22.17 -6.56
C GLN A 160 10.26 -21.25 -7.39
N ALA A 161 9.07 -20.93 -6.89
CA ALA A 161 8.12 -20.05 -7.58
C ALA A 161 8.28 -18.56 -7.20
N ILE A 162 9.18 -18.24 -6.27
CA ILE A 162 9.26 -16.91 -5.67
C ILE A 162 10.58 -16.24 -6.04
N ILE A 163 10.50 -14.96 -6.40
CA ILE A 163 11.65 -14.09 -6.67
C ILE A 163 11.50 -12.85 -5.79
N TYR A 164 12.40 -12.69 -4.82
CA TYR A 164 12.46 -11.47 -4.01
C TYR A 164 13.23 -10.37 -4.73
N ARG A 165 12.76 -9.14 -4.62
CA ARG A 165 13.34 -7.95 -5.25
C ARG A 165 13.37 -6.80 -4.26
N ASP A 166 14.51 -6.15 -4.16
CA ASP A 166 14.60 -4.85 -3.51
C ASP A 166 13.75 -3.85 -4.29
N CYS A 167 13.01 -3.03 -3.57
CA CYS A 167 12.08 -2.09 -4.17
C CYS A 167 12.41 -0.66 -3.73
N ASP A 168 12.98 0.12 -4.65
CA ASP A 168 13.08 1.56 -4.45
C ASP A 168 11.78 2.23 -4.91
N PRO A 169 11.00 2.85 -3.99
CA PRO A 169 9.75 3.52 -4.34
C PRO A 169 9.91 4.61 -5.41
N VAL A 170 11.11 5.17 -5.58
CA VAL A 170 11.41 6.14 -6.64
C VAL A 170 11.19 5.55 -8.03
N HIS A 171 11.53 4.28 -8.22
CA HIS A 171 11.47 3.59 -9.51
C HIS A 171 10.18 2.79 -9.71
N PHE A 172 9.42 2.50 -8.65
CA PHE A 172 8.25 1.63 -8.72
C PHE A 172 6.97 2.35 -8.30
N ARG A 173 6.18 2.82 -9.28
CA ARG A 173 4.88 3.46 -8.99
C ARG A 173 3.88 2.53 -8.27
N LEU A 174 3.99 1.23 -8.46
CA LEU A 174 3.13 0.26 -7.78
C LEU A 174 3.48 0.12 -6.28
N GLN A 175 4.74 0.33 -5.90
CA GLN A 175 5.13 0.45 -4.48
C GLN A 175 4.48 1.68 -3.83
N GLN A 176 4.49 2.81 -4.54
CA GLN A 176 3.79 4.02 -4.07
C GLN A 176 2.27 3.80 -3.93
N ILE A 177 1.69 2.89 -4.74
CA ILE A 177 0.28 2.48 -4.57
C ILE A 177 0.10 1.68 -3.28
N ALA A 178 1.05 0.85 -2.87
CA ALA A 178 0.96 0.10 -1.63
C ALA A 178 0.96 1.04 -0.40
N ASP A 179 1.84 2.04 -0.36
CA ASP A 179 1.83 3.11 0.67
C ASP A 179 0.50 3.89 0.66
N PHE A 180 0.02 4.28 -0.52
CA PHE A 180 -1.28 4.94 -0.65
C PHE A 180 -2.43 4.08 -0.08
N ILE A 181 -2.45 2.78 -0.34
CA ILE A 181 -3.46 1.85 0.17
C ILE A 181 -3.40 1.76 1.70
N CYS A 182 -2.19 1.58 2.25
CA CYS A 182 -1.99 1.55 3.70
C CYS A 182 -2.62 2.78 4.37
N GLU A 183 -2.34 4.00 3.88
CA GLU A 183 -2.87 5.22 4.48
C GLU A 183 -4.38 5.35 4.30
N ILE A 184 -4.95 4.98 3.13
CA ILE A 184 -6.41 5.04 2.91
C ILE A 184 -7.15 4.03 3.80
N GLU A 185 -6.66 2.80 3.94
CA GLU A 185 -7.31 1.81 4.80
C GLU A 185 -7.11 2.14 6.30
N LEU A 186 -5.96 2.69 6.69
CA LEU A 186 -5.74 3.23 8.03
C LEU A 186 -6.71 4.38 8.35
N ALA A 187 -6.87 5.32 7.42
CA ALA A 187 -7.84 6.40 7.57
C ALA A 187 -9.28 5.86 7.69
N ALA A 188 -9.63 4.80 6.96
CA ALA A 188 -10.94 4.17 7.08
C ALA A 188 -11.20 3.64 8.50
N ILE A 189 -10.22 2.93 9.08
CA ILE A 189 -10.30 2.43 10.46
C ILE A 189 -10.46 3.60 11.45
N LYS A 190 -9.66 4.66 11.29
CA LYS A 190 -9.73 5.85 12.15
C LYS A 190 -11.08 6.57 12.04
N TYR A 191 -11.66 6.69 10.83
CA TYR A 191 -13.00 7.28 10.65
C TYR A 191 -14.09 6.45 11.32
N GLU A 192 -14.05 5.13 11.19
CA GLU A 192 -15.01 4.22 11.83
C GLU A 192 -14.89 4.23 13.36
N ALA A 193 -13.67 4.37 13.89
CA ALA A 193 -13.39 4.46 15.31
C ALA A 193 -13.59 5.88 15.92
N ASN A 194 -13.91 6.90 15.09
CA ASN A 194 -13.91 8.32 15.48
C ASN A 194 -12.56 8.81 16.02
N GLU A 195 -11.45 8.24 15.53
CA GLU A 195 -10.07 8.57 15.94
C GLU A 195 -9.33 9.44 14.90
N VAL A 196 -10.05 10.04 13.96
CA VAL A 196 -9.50 10.86 12.87
C VAL A 196 -8.91 12.16 13.42
N GLY A 197 -7.65 12.39 13.13
CA GLY A 197 -6.93 13.61 13.50
C GLY A 197 -7.20 14.79 12.56
N ARG A 198 -6.56 15.92 12.90
CA ARG A 198 -6.68 17.16 12.10
C ARG A 198 -6.09 16.97 10.70
N THR A 199 -4.99 16.26 10.58
CA THR A 199 -4.27 16.05 9.32
C THR A 199 -5.14 15.28 8.32
N GLU A 200 -5.73 14.16 8.75
CA GLU A 200 -6.62 13.39 7.89
C GLU A 200 -7.84 14.22 7.44
N LYS A 201 -8.42 15.02 8.34
CA LYS A 201 -9.55 15.90 7.97
C LYS A 201 -9.18 16.96 6.93
N ILE A 202 -7.95 17.47 6.94
CA ILE A 202 -7.44 18.43 5.95
C ILE A 202 -7.35 17.79 4.57
N PHE A 203 -6.89 16.54 4.47
CA PHE A 203 -6.69 15.84 3.20
C PHE A 203 -7.93 15.12 2.70
N PHE A 204 -8.69 14.53 3.58
CA PHE A 204 -9.80 13.64 3.23
C PHE A 204 -11.19 14.23 3.48
N GLY A 205 -11.27 15.32 4.25
CA GLY A 205 -12.54 15.99 4.59
C GLY A 205 -13.34 15.24 5.65
N THR A 206 -14.66 15.24 5.49
CA THR A 206 -15.57 14.49 6.36
C THR A 206 -15.52 13.00 6.05
N HIS A 207 -16.03 12.14 6.95
CA HIS A 207 -16.16 10.69 6.69
C HIS A 207 -16.92 10.41 5.39
N ARG A 208 -17.95 11.19 5.09
CA ARG A 208 -18.73 11.07 3.85
C ARG A 208 -17.88 11.38 2.62
N ASP A 209 -17.09 12.45 2.67
CA ASP A 209 -16.21 12.86 1.57
C ASP A 209 -15.11 11.84 1.34
N PHE A 210 -14.45 11.40 2.41
CA PHE A 210 -13.45 10.34 2.38
C PHE A 210 -14.01 9.06 1.74
N LYS A 211 -15.15 8.58 2.24
CA LYS A 211 -15.78 7.36 1.74
C LYS A 211 -16.15 7.45 0.26
N LYS A 212 -16.66 8.61 -0.19
CA LYS A 212 -17.06 8.84 -1.59
C LYS A 212 -15.85 8.98 -2.52
N ASN A 213 -14.85 9.78 -2.12
CA ASN A 213 -13.79 10.22 -3.01
C ASN A 213 -12.61 9.25 -3.04
N TYR A 214 -12.36 8.49 -1.96
CA TYR A 214 -11.23 7.58 -1.82
C TYR A 214 -11.66 6.13 -1.60
N LEU A 215 -12.25 5.82 -0.47
CA LEU A 215 -12.44 4.45 0.00
C LEU A 215 -13.28 3.59 -0.95
N LYS A 216 -14.45 4.08 -1.39
CA LYS A 216 -15.32 3.31 -2.30
C LYS A 216 -14.67 3.03 -3.66
N LYS A 217 -13.80 3.93 -4.13
CA LYS A 217 -13.10 3.77 -5.40
C LYS A 217 -11.99 2.75 -5.26
N LEU A 218 -11.20 2.84 -4.18
CA LEU A 218 -10.13 1.91 -3.89
C LEU A 218 -10.67 0.49 -3.67
N ARG A 219 -11.68 0.32 -2.82
CA ARG A 219 -12.24 -0.99 -2.47
C ARG A 219 -12.91 -1.75 -3.63
N LYS A 220 -13.11 -1.11 -4.79
CA LYS A 220 -13.47 -1.83 -6.03
C LYS A 220 -12.35 -2.73 -6.53
N LYS A 221 -11.11 -2.42 -6.17
CA LYS A 221 -9.90 -3.16 -6.54
C LYS A 221 -9.48 -4.19 -5.48
N ARG A 222 -10.16 -4.20 -4.34
CA ARG A 222 -9.88 -5.19 -3.30
C ARG A 222 -10.16 -6.58 -3.84
N PHE A 223 -9.24 -7.46 -3.58
CA PHE A 223 -9.33 -8.84 -4.01
C PHE A 223 -10.57 -9.50 -3.36
N ARG A 224 -11.38 -10.16 -4.19
CA ARG A 224 -12.63 -10.82 -3.75
C ARG A 224 -12.43 -12.32 -3.69
#